data_0a7fe4488b8b1caf86066bac1df2c278
#
_entry.id   0a7fe4488b8b1caf86066bac1df2c278
#
_cell.length_a   1.000
_cell.length_b   1.000
_cell.length_c   1.000
_cell.angle_alpha   90.00
_cell.angle_beta   90.00
_cell.angle_gamma   90.00
#
_symmetry.space_group_name_H-M   'P 1'
#
loop_
_entity.id
_entity.type
_entity.pdbx_description
1 polymer ?
#
loop_
_entity_poly.entity_id
_entity_poly.type
_entity_poly.pdbx_seq_one_letter_code
_entity_poly.pdbx_strand_id
1 'polypeptide(L)'
;MNKILTLLCVLSLWTISCSSKKVTPAPDEQKPAVDYKKTYLIITDQSQNRIARVDLKTQSIVWEWKSATGIPAKDVGWFSNISEGKLVYNGKYMLITASGGGVALVRISDKATVFYCFVGGNTHSAEILPDGNIVAASSTGKLLTLIKVNLNSFPDNVYKKTMVLDDAHNVVWDKQRQVLWSANKDKLVAYTYNFSCNAPDLSVKETINLPASGCHDLFPVYGEDALWLSTSAKAWKVDLKTRVIKESSALPRIKSVDSGPEGYPVITLQGIDTDQQWYNDKVQDLNGKTIFQMAGLKMYKARWELNNDFSYPANDDLKTCN
;
A
#
# COMPACT_ATOMS: atom_id res chain seq x y z
N MET A 1 77.42 -43.86 -52.48
CA MET A 1 76.91 -44.95 -51.60
C MET A 1 76.39 -44.23 -50.33
N ASN A 2 75.15 -43.82 -50.35
CA ASN A 2 74.54 -43.14 -49.16
C ASN A 2 73.34 -43.99 -48.76
N LYS A 3 73.36 -44.50 -47.55
CA LYS A 3 72.22 -45.27 -46.95
C LYS A 3 71.29 -44.25 -46.29
N ILE A 4 70.04 -44.23 -46.76
CA ILE A 4 69.01 -43.45 -46.16
C ILE A 4 68.40 -44.32 -45.02
N LEU A 5 68.39 -43.78 -43.84
CA LEU A 5 67.81 -44.38 -42.64
C LEU A 5 66.40 -43.81 -42.42
N THR A 6 65.35 -44.61 -42.64
CA THR A 6 63.94 -44.20 -42.46
C THR A 6 63.55 -44.38 -40.99
N LEU A 7 63.25 -43.24 -40.33
CA LEU A 7 62.79 -43.25 -38.92
C LEU A 7 61.23 -43.28 -38.92
N LEU A 8 60.63 -44.36 -38.43
CA LEU A 8 59.18 -44.50 -38.19
C LEU A 8 58.84 -43.82 -36.89
N CYS A 9 58.10 -42.69 -36.93
CA CYS A 9 57.44 -42.11 -35.78
C CYS A 9 56.08 -42.79 -35.54
N VAL A 10 55.95 -43.52 -34.44
CA VAL A 10 54.67 -44.04 -33.99
C VAL A 10 53.99 -42.96 -33.14
N LEU A 11 52.91 -42.36 -33.67
CA LEU A 11 52.06 -41.46 -32.92
C LEU A 11 51.06 -42.26 -32.10
N SER A 12 51.21 -42.32 -30.79
CA SER A 12 50.18 -42.84 -29.89
C SER A 12 49.17 -41.76 -29.59
N LEU A 13 47.95 -41.92 -30.16
CA LEU A 13 46.74 -41.13 -29.81
C LEU A 13 46.25 -41.52 -28.43
N TRP A 14 46.42 -40.63 -27.48
CA TRP A 14 45.73 -40.72 -26.17
C TRP A 14 44.35 -40.06 -26.32
N THR A 15 43.28 -40.85 -26.33
CA THR A 15 41.89 -40.40 -26.23
C THR A 15 41.60 -40.05 -24.77
N ILE A 16 41.54 -38.77 -24.45
CA ILE A 16 41.04 -38.25 -23.19
C ILE A 16 39.51 -38.34 -23.21
N SER A 17 38.94 -39.34 -22.59
CA SER A 17 37.50 -39.45 -22.39
C SER A 17 37.09 -38.48 -21.27
N CYS A 18 36.55 -37.30 -21.60
CA CYS A 18 35.89 -36.42 -20.68
C CYS A 18 34.52 -36.99 -20.28
N SER A 19 34.46 -37.70 -19.17
CA SER A 19 33.19 -38.08 -18.54
C SER A 19 32.57 -36.86 -17.86
N SER A 20 31.61 -36.21 -18.53
CA SER A 20 30.79 -35.19 -17.90
C SER A 20 29.86 -35.82 -16.87
N LYS A 21 30.22 -35.77 -15.61
CA LYS A 21 29.27 -36.05 -14.52
C LYS A 21 28.12 -35.05 -14.63
N LYS A 22 26.92 -35.51 -14.98
CA LYS A 22 25.68 -34.75 -14.81
C LYS A 22 25.57 -34.41 -13.33
N VAL A 23 25.79 -33.13 -13.00
CA VAL A 23 25.45 -32.58 -11.68
C VAL A 23 23.91 -32.57 -11.65
N THR A 24 23.32 -33.49 -10.95
CA THR A 24 21.90 -33.42 -10.58
C THR A 24 21.77 -32.19 -9.67
N PRO A 25 20.89 -31.21 -9.97
CA PRO A 25 20.62 -30.12 -9.05
C PRO A 25 20.16 -30.72 -7.72
N ALA A 26 20.71 -30.21 -6.63
CA ALA A 26 20.20 -30.53 -5.31
C ALA A 26 18.69 -30.28 -5.28
N PRO A 27 17.88 -31.11 -4.60
CA PRO A 27 16.45 -30.82 -4.43
C PRO A 27 16.34 -29.41 -3.86
N ASP A 28 15.55 -28.56 -4.54
CA ASP A 28 15.16 -27.26 -4.02
C ASP A 28 14.59 -27.51 -2.61
N GLU A 29 15.27 -27.03 -1.58
CA GLU A 29 14.72 -27.02 -0.22
C GLU A 29 13.46 -26.15 -0.29
N GLN A 30 12.30 -26.80 -0.43
CA GLN A 30 11.02 -26.14 -0.36
C GLN A 30 10.95 -25.46 1.01
N LYS A 31 11.20 -24.16 1.05
CA LYS A 31 10.89 -23.33 2.22
C LYS A 31 9.47 -23.66 2.66
N PRO A 32 9.26 -23.96 3.95
CA PRO A 32 7.93 -24.27 4.44
C PRO A 32 6.96 -23.16 4.04
N ALA A 33 5.84 -23.54 3.44
CA ALA A 33 4.82 -22.58 3.01
C ALA A 33 4.39 -21.73 4.21
N VAL A 34 4.51 -20.42 4.07
CA VAL A 34 4.11 -19.48 5.13
C VAL A 34 2.61 -19.61 5.34
N ASP A 35 2.20 -19.92 6.55
CA ASP A 35 0.80 -20.02 6.94
C ASP A 35 0.23 -18.62 7.20
N TYR A 36 -0.21 -17.95 6.10
CA TYR A 36 -0.81 -16.61 6.19
C TYR A 36 -2.05 -16.56 7.11
N LYS A 37 -2.68 -17.71 7.44
CA LYS A 37 -3.80 -17.75 8.37
C LYS A 37 -3.40 -17.44 9.81
N LYS A 38 -2.09 -17.36 10.13
CA LYS A 38 -1.60 -16.90 11.42
C LYS A 38 -1.37 -15.38 11.47
N THR A 39 -1.74 -14.67 10.44
CA THR A 39 -1.59 -13.22 10.34
C THR A 39 -2.92 -12.50 10.49
N TYR A 40 -2.88 -11.18 10.42
CA TYR A 40 -4.02 -10.29 10.61
C TYR A 40 -4.28 -9.47 9.34
N LEU A 41 -5.54 -9.06 9.19
CA LEU A 41 -5.94 -8.02 8.24
C LEU A 41 -6.31 -6.75 9.00
N ILE A 42 -5.95 -5.62 8.46
CA ILE A 42 -6.54 -4.33 8.79
C ILE A 42 -7.64 -4.05 7.79
N ILE A 43 -8.85 -3.82 8.28
CA ILE A 43 -10.02 -3.53 7.45
C ILE A 43 -10.67 -2.20 7.83
N THR A 44 -11.18 -1.49 6.84
CA THR A 44 -12.11 -0.37 7.07
C THR A 44 -13.53 -0.92 7.08
N ASP A 45 -14.32 -0.56 8.09
CA ASP A 45 -15.73 -0.93 8.14
C ASP A 45 -16.62 0.30 8.28
N GLN A 46 -17.30 0.64 7.20
CA GLN A 46 -18.19 1.80 7.12
C GLN A 46 -19.52 1.58 7.83
N SER A 47 -19.91 0.31 8.11
CA SER A 47 -21.15 0.02 8.84
C SER A 47 -21.13 0.58 10.27
N GLN A 48 -19.95 0.69 10.87
CA GLN A 48 -19.74 1.21 12.23
C GLN A 48 -18.72 2.34 12.31
N ASN A 49 -18.30 2.89 11.17
CA ASN A 49 -17.26 3.94 11.08
C ASN A 49 -16.01 3.58 11.91
N ARG A 50 -15.42 2.40 11.62
CA ARG A 50 -14.29 1.85 12.36
C ARG A 50 -13.17 1.36 11.46
N ILE A 51 -11.96 1.33 12.02
CA ILE A 51 -10.85 0.47 11.60
C ILE A 51 -10.85 -0.75 12.51
N ALA A 52 -10.67 -1.94 11.94
CA ALA A 52 -10.60 -3.17 12.70
C ALA A 52 -9.42 -4.05 12.27
N ARG A 53 -8.89 -4.80 13.23
CA ARG A 53 -7.91 -5.86 13.05
C ARG A 53 -8.62 -7.20 13.13
N VAL A 54 -8.48 -7.99 12.09
CA VAL A 54 -9.11 -9.32 11.97
C VAL A 54 -8.03 -10.37 12.11
N ASP A 55 -8.25 -11.33 13.00
CA ASP A 55 -7.46 -12.55 13.10
C ASP A 55 -7.99 -13.57 12.08
N LEU A 56 -7.17 -13.94 11.09
CA LEU A 56 -7.56 -14.89 10.05
C LEU A 56 -7.66 -16.34 10.54
N LYS A 57 -7.01 -16.67 11.65
CA LYS A 57 -7.11 -18.01 12.24
C LYS A 57 -8.48 -18.24 12.88
N THR A 58 -8.96 -17.23 13.61
CA THR A 58 -10.23 -17.29 14.32
C THR A 58 -11.39 -16.67 13.55
N GLN A 59 -11.10 -16.02 12.42
CA GLN A 59 -12.07 -15.28 11.59
C GLN A 59 -12.86 -14.25 12.42
N SER A 60 -12.19 -13.56 13.35
CA SER A 60 -12.82 -12.62 14.28
C SER A 60 -12.08 -11.29 14.39
N ILE A 61 -12.79 -10.24 14.77
CA ILE A 61 -12.23 -8.93 15.07
C ILE A 61 -11.60 -8.99 16.47
N VAL A 62 -10.30 -8.71 16.56
CA VAL A 62 -9.52 -8.77 17.82
C VAL A 62 -9.09 -7.40 18.33
N TRP A 63 -9.17 -6.39 17.50
CA TRP A 63 -8.94 -4.98 17.85
C TRP A 63 -9.78 -4.09 16.97
N GLU A 64 -10.26 -2.98 17.51
CA GLU A 64 -10.97 -1.95 16.73
C GLU A 64 -10.79 -0.57 17.35
N TRP A 65 -10.80 0.44 16.51
CA TRP A 65 -11.02 1.84 16.88
C TRP A 65 -12.27 2.33 16.15
N LYS A 66 -13.18 2.99 16.89
CA LYS A 66 -14.42 3.57 16.35
C LYS A 66 -14.39 5.08 16.50
N SER A 67 -14.85 5.79 15.47
CA SER A 67 -14.97 7.26 15.54
C SER A 67 -15.86 7.73 16.69
N ALA A 68 -16.94 7.00 16.97
CA ALA A 68 -17.89 7.32 18.03
C ALA A 68 -17.27 7.36 19.45
N THR A 69 -16.14 6.66 19.67
CA THR A 69 -15.45 6.62 20.96
C THR A 69 -14.08 7.28 20.92
N GLY A 70 -13.47 7.42 19.73
CA GLY A 70 -12.14 7.96 19.54
C GLY A 70 -12.09 9.45 19.20
N ILE A 71 -13.23 10.05 18.84
CA ILE A 71 -13.34 11.44 18.40
C ILE A 71 -14.40 12.17 19.25
N PRO A 72 -14.19 13.42 19.63
CA PRO A 72 -15.21 14.24 20.30
C PRO A 72 -16.52 14.31 19.52
N ALA A 73 -17.66 14.28 20.22
CA ALA A 73 -18.98 14.18 19.62
C ALA A 73 -19.27 15.25 18.54
N LYS A 74 -18.73 16.46 18.71
CA LYS A 74 -18.88 17.58 17.75
C LYS A 74 -18.23 17.28 16.38
N ASP A 75 -17.17 16.44 16.35
CA ASP A 75 -16.34 16.19 15.17
C ASP A 75 -16.50 14.76 14.62
N VAL A 76 -17.29 13.90 15.28
CA VAL A 76 -17.43 12.48 14.91
C VAL A 76 -17.96 12.31 13.47
N GLY A 77 -18.74 13.24 12.96
CA GLY A 77 -19.24 13.26 11.58
C GLY A 77 -18.15 13.34 10.52
N TRP A 78 -16.97 13.89 10.85
CA TRP A 78 -15.81 13.93 9.94
C TRP A 78 -15.28 12.52 9.63
N PHE A 79 -15.58 11.55 10.50
CA PHE A 79 -15.15 10.16 10.38
C PHE A 79 -16.27 9.22 9.94
N SER A 80 -17.28 9.74 9.25
CA SER A 80 -18.25 8.91 8.55
C SER A 80 -17.59 8.22 7.34
N ASN A 81 -17.96 6.97 7.08
CA ASN A 81 -17.42 6.14 6.01
C ASN A 81 -15.89 6.08 6.00
N ILE A 82 -15.32 5.41 7.00
CA ILE A 82 -13.88 5.17 7.08
C ILE A 82 -13.38 4.59 5.77
N SER A 83 -12.38 5.22 5.16
CA SER A 83 -11.91 4.95 3.80
C SER A 83 -10.57 4.22 3.75
N GLU A 84 -9.61 4.54 4.62
CA GLU A 84 -8.32 3.84 4.68
C GLU A 84 -7.76 3.79 6.10
N GLY A 85 -6.95 2.77 6.37
CA GLY A 85 -6.11 2.64 7.54
C GLY A 85 -4.74 2.11 7.13
N LYS A 86 -3.67 2.85 7.48
CA LYS A 86 -2.28 2.47 7.24
C LYS A 86 -1.52 2.35 8.55
N LEU A 87 -0.79 1.25 8.72
CA LEU A 87 0.19 1.12 9.80
C LEU A 87 1.35 2.06 9.53
N VAL A 88 1.68 2.88 10.51
CA VAL A 88 2.78 3.85 10.45
C VAL A 88 3.62 3.80 11.72
N TYR A 89 4.81 4.42 11.70
CA TYR A 89 5.72 4.46 12.84
C TYR A 89 5.98 3.07 13.42
N ASN A 90 6.43 2.16 12.54
CA ASN A 90 6.78 0.78 12.90
C ASN A 90 5.62 0.01 13.57
N GLY A 91 4.40 0.19 13.05
CA GLY A 91 3.19 -0.47 13.55
C GLY A 91 2.68 0.04 14.91
N LYS A 92 3.25 1.13 15.43
CA LYS A 92 2.80 1.73 16.71
C LYS A 92 1.53 2.55 16.56
N TYR A 93 1.26 3.07 15.35
CA TYR A 93 0.11 3.94 15.07
C TYR A 93 -0.63 3.50 13.82
N MET A 94 -1.91 3.88 13.78
CA MET A 94 -2.78 3.74 12.62
C MET A 94 -3.10 5.14 12.08
N LEU A 95 -2.74 5.42 10.84
CA LEU A 95 -3.17 6.60 10.10
C LEU A 95 -4.50 6.29 9.44
N ILE A 96 -5.55 7.04 9.79
CA ILE A 96 -6.93 6.78 9.38
C ILE A 96 -7.46 7.94 8.55
N THR A 97 -8.19 7.62 7.48
CA THR A 97 -8.99 8.58 6.71
C THR A 97 -10.44 8.16 6.63
N ALA A 98 -11.31 9.13 6.42
CA ALA A 98 -12.74 8.90 6.23
C ALA A 98 -13.32 9.80 5.13
N SER A 99 -14.30 9.31 4.39
CA SER A 99 -15.00 10.07 3.34
C SER A 99 -15.70 11.31 3.88
N GLY A 100 -16.05 11.33 5.18
CA GLY A 100 -16.55 12.54 5.86
C GLY A 100 -15.51 13.67 5.95
N GLY A 101 -14.25 13.44 5.57
CA GLY A 101 -13.19 14.44 5.50
C GLY A 101 -12.23 14.44 6.68
N GLY A 102 -12.33 13.47 7.58
CA GLY A 102 -11.44 13.32 8.73
C GLY A 102 -10.13 12.62 8.37
N VAL A 103 -9.04 13.07 9.02
CA VAL A 103 -7.74 12.40 9.08
C VAL A 103 -7.36 12.27 10.55
N ALA A 104 -6.96 11.07 10.99
CA ALA A 104 -6.54 10.84 12.37
C ALA A 104 -5.29 9.96 12.47
N LEU A 105 -4.50 10.19 13.51
CA LEU A 105 -3.42 9.33 13.96
C LEU A 105 -3.79 8.71 15.30
N VAL A 106 -3.90 7.39 15.33
CA VAL A 106 -4.37 6.62 16.50
C VAL A 106 -3.25 5.73 17.00
N ARG A 107 -2.91 5.82 18.28
CA ARG A 107 -1.96 4.90 18.90
C ARG A 107 -2.61 3.54 19.14
N ILE A 108 -1.99 2.47 18.65
CA ILE A 108 -2.61 1.12 18.63
C ILE A 108 -2.73 0.53 20.03
N SER A 109 -1.74 0.75 20.90
CA SER A 109 -1.65 0.12 22.21
C SER A 109 -2.82 0.44 23.16
N ASP A 110 -3.34 1.68 23.09
CA ASP A 110 -4.40 2.19 23.95
C ASP A 110 -5.58 2.81 23.19
N LYS A 111 -5.53 2.80 21.86
CA LYS A 111 -6.54 3.39 20.97
C LYS A 111 -6.71 4.89 21.10
N ALA A 112 -5.74 5.58 21.70
CA ALA A 112 -5.78 7.02 21.84
C ALA A 112 -5.60 7.71 20.49
N THR A 113 -6.52 8.60 20.15
CA THR A 113 -6.39 9.51 19.01
C THR A 113 -5.44 10.64 19.40
N VAL A 114 -4.19 10.56 18.93
CA VAL A 114 -3.12 11.50 19.31
C VAL A 114 -3.07 12.75 18.43
N PHE A 115 -3.71 12.68 17.27
CA PHE A 115 -3.89 13.79 16.34
C PHE A 115 -5.12 13.53 15.47
N TYR A 116 -5.89 14.57 15.15
CA TYR A 116 -6.89 14.51 14.09
C TYR A 116 -7.18 15.93 13.55
N CYS A 117 -7.67 15.98 12.31
CA CYS A 117 -8.13 17.21 11.69
C CYS A 117 -9.15 16.94 10.58
N PHE A 118 -9.82 18.01 10.15
CA PHE A 118 -10.73 18.01 9.01
C PHE A 118 -10.01 18.52 7.76
N VAL A 119 -10.11 17.79 6.65
CA VAL A 119 -9.61 18.22 5.33
C VAL A 119 -10.72 18.28 4.27
N GLY A 120 -11.85 17.60 4.52
CA GLY A 120 -13.03 17.63 3.65
C GLY A 120 -12.87 16.90 2.32
N GLY A 121 -13.87 17.04 1.46
CA GLY A 121 -13.78 16.68 0.05
C GLY A 121 -13.74 15.18 -0.26
N ASN A 122 -14.34 14.30 0.56
CA ASN A 122 -14.33 12.85 0.37
C ASN A 122 -12.91 12.28 0.39
N THR A 123 -12.28 12.29 1.57
CA THR A 123 -10.90 11.86 1.76
C THR A 123 -10.78 10.34 1.73
N HIS A 124 -9.91 9.82 0.85
CA HIS A 124 -9.77 8.39 0.62
C HIS A 124 -8.44 7.79 1.06
N SER A 125 -7.40 8.62 1.20
CA SER A 125 -6.07 8.15 1.58
C SER A 125 -5.28 9.25 2.27
N ALA A 126 -4.36 8.86 3.14
CA ALA A 126 -3.34 9.74 3.67
C ALA A 126 -1.99 9.03 3.76
N GLU A 127 -0.90 9.82 3.87
CA GLU A 127 0.46 9.33 3.96
C GLU A 127 1.29 10.18 4.92
N ILE A 128 2.18 9.54 5.69
CA ILE A 128 3.16 10.24 6.53
C ILE A 128 4.36 10.63 5.69
N LEU A 129 4.77 11.87 5.76
CA LEU A 129 5.99 12.39 5.15
C LEU A 129 7.19 12.24 6.12
N PRO A 130 8.44 12.29 5.62
CA PRO A 130 9.63 11.99 6.42
C PRO A 130 9.84 12.86 7.67
N ASP A 131 9.26 14.05 7.71
CA ASP A 131 9.30 15.00 8.83
C ASP A 131 8.12 14.87 9.81
N GLY A 132 7.20 13.93 9.54
CA GLY A 132 6.01 13.68 10.34
C GLY A 132 4.77 14.45 9.90
N ASN A 133 4.88 15.31 8.90
CA ASN A 133 3.71 15.92 8.25
C ASN A 133 2.87 14.85 7.56
N ILE A 134 1.61 15.15 7.31
CA ILE A 134 0.68 14.26 6.61
C ILE A 134 0.27 14.89 5.29
N VAL A 135 0.11 14.08 4.26
CA VAL A 135 -0.60 14.47 3.04
C VAL A 135 -1.86 13.62 2.90
N ALA A 136 -2.99 14.24 2.58
CA ALA A 136 -4.27 13.57 2.38
C ALA A 136 -4.79 13.82 0.97
N ALA A 137 -5.42 12.79 0.38
CA ALA A 137 -6.04 12.83 -0.95
C ALA A 137 -7.56 12.84 -0.82
N SER A 138 -8.21 13.85 -1.40
CA SER A 138 -9.66 14.06 -1.36
C SER A 138 -10.23 14.10 -2.77
N SER A 139 -11.05 13.09 -3.13
CA SER A 139 -11.49 12.84 -4.50
C SER A 139 -12.47 13.91 -5.01
N THR A 140 -13.63 14.06 -4.39
CA THR A 140 -14.63 15.07 -4.81
C THR A 140 -14.19 16.49 -4.49
N GLY A 141 -13.30 16.66 -3.49
CA GLY A 141 -12.64 17.93 -3.20
C GLY A 141 -11.57 18.31 -4.22
N LYS A 142 -11.10 17.34 -5.03
CA LYS A 142 -10.05 17.52 -6.05
C LYS A 142 -8.75 18.08 -5.48
N LEU A 143 -8.36 17.61 -4.29
CA LEU A 143 -7.27 18.18 -3.53
C LEU A 143 -6.30 17.10 -3.00
N LEU A 144 -5.02 17.43 -3.02
CA LEU A 144 -4.05 16.97 -2.03
C LEU A 144 -3.95 18.04 -0.95
N THR A 145 -4.04 17.64 0.32
CA THR A 145 -3.91 18.53 1.46
C THR A 145 -2.68 18.15 2.28
N LEU A 146 -1.69 19.02 2.31
CA LEU A 146 -0.55 18.94 3.22
C LEU A 146 -0.97 19.45 4.59
N ILE A 147 -0.63 18.70 5.64
CA ILE A 147 -1.07 18.93 7.01
C ILE A 147 0.18 18.97 7.89
N LYS A 148 0.43 20.10 8.55
CA LYS A 148 1.46 20.17 9.58
C LYS A 148 0.94 19.50 10.85
N VAL A 149 1.62 18.43 11.30
CA VAL A 149 1.25 17.73 12.52
C VAL A 149 1.86 18.43 13.73
N ASN A 150 0.99 18.98 14.58
CA ASN A 150 1.34 19.51 15.88
C ASN A 150 0.41 18.90 16.92
N LEU A 151 0.96 18.08 17.81
CA LEU A 151 0.18 17.33 18.81
C LEU A 151 -0.37 18.22 19.92
N ASN A 152 0.08 19.48 20.02
CA ASN A 152 -0.38 20.44 21.02
C ASN A 152 -1.45 21.41 20.48
N SER A 153 -1.76 21.35 19.16
CA SER A 153 -2.63 22.33 18.51
C SER A 153 -3.46 21.66 17.41
N PHE A 154 -4.44 20.84 17.83
CA PHE A 154 -5.44 20.21 16.96
C PHE A 154 -6.77 20.10 17.73
N PRO A 155 -7.92 19.93 17.04
CA PRO A 155 -8.10 19.91 15.58
C PRO A 155 -8.22 21.27 14.93
N ASP A 156 -8.46 22.35 15.69
CA ASP A 156 -8.96 23.62 15.17
C ASP A 156 -7.87 24.48 14.50
N ASN A 157 -6.64 24.48 15.03
CA ASN A 157 -5.53 25.34 14.57
C ASN A 157 -4.46 24.58 13.76
N VAL A 158 -4.89 23.62 12.94
CA VAL A 158 -3.97 22.84 12.12
C VAL A 158 -3.63 23.60 10.83
N TYR A 159 -2.33 23.85 10.62
CA TYR A 159 -1.86 24.42 9.35
C TYR A 159 -2.07 23.44 8.23
N LYS A 160 -2.69 23.90 7.14
CA LYS A 160 -2.95 23.10 5.93
C LYS A 160 -2.59 23.91 4.69
N LYS A 161 -1.99 23.23 3.70
CA LYS A 161 -1.76 23.75 2.36
C LYS A 161 -2.40 22.79 1.35
N THR A 162 -3.19 23.31 0.43
CA THR A 162 -3.87 22.51 -0.59
C THR A 162 -3.22 22.65 -1.96
N MET A 163 -3.26 21.56 -2.73
CA MET A 163 -2.87 21.49 -4.12
C MET A 163 -4.00 20.83 -4.92
N VAL A 164 -4.31 21.35 -6.09
CA VAL A 164 -5.35 20.76 -6.96
C VAL A 164 -4.82 19.46 -7.59
N LEU A 165 -5.58 18.39 -7.41
CA LEU A 165 -5.43 17.12 -8.12
C LEU A 165 -6.83 16.55 -8.35
N ASP A 166 -7.29 16.57 -9.60
CA ASP A 166 -8.63 16.09 -9.94
C ASP A 166 -8.78 14.61 -9.58
N ASP A 167 -9.86 14.26 -8.86
CA ASP A 167 -10.17 12.89 -8.44
C ASP A 167 -9.06 12.20 -7.63
N ALA A 168 -8.41 12.94 -6.70
CA ALA A 168 -7.33 12.42 -5.87
C ALA A 168 -7.82 11.33 -4.91
N HIS A 169 -7.43 10.07 -5.14
CA HIS A 169 -7.92 8.93 -4.35
C HIS A 169 -6.86 8.31 -3.43
N ASN A 170 -5.56 8.56 -3.68
CA ASN A 170 -4.51 7.84 -2.99
C ASN A 170 -3.20 8.63 -2.94
N VAL A 171 -2.38 8.30 -1.97
CA VAL A 171 -1.02 8.81 -1.78
C VAL A 171 -0.11 7.72 -1.22
N VAL A 172 1.15 7.65 -1.73
CA VAL A 172 2.19 6.73 -1.28
C VAL A 172 3.53 7.44 -1.28
N TRP A 173 4.23 7.43 -0.15
CA TRP A 173 5.59 7.94 -0.05
C TRP A 173 6.59 6.89 -0.54
N ASP A 174 7.43 7.26 -1.50
CA ASP A 174 8.56 6.47 -1.99
C ASP A 174 9.84 6.99 -1.30
N LYS A 175 10.27 6.28 -0.25
CA LYS A 175 11.43 6.72 0.53
C LYS A 175 12.74 6.63 -0.26
N GLN A 176 12.83 5.71 -1.24
CA GLN A 176 14.05 5.53 -2.03
C GLN A 176 14.24 6.68 -3.02
N ARG A 177 13.16 7.13 -3.67
CA ARG A 177 13.18 8.22 -4.65
C ARG A 177 12.92 9.59 -4.04
N GLN A 178 12.51 9.62 -2.77
CA GLN A 178 12.08 10.82 -2.03
C GLN A 178 10.98 11.59 -2.80
N VAL A 179 9.97 10.86 -3.24
CA VAL A 179 8.80 11.41 -3.93
C VAL A 179 7.51 10.88 -3.33
N LEU A 180 6.46 11.66 -3.46
CA LEU A 180 5.09 11.24 -3.19
C LEU A 180 4.44 10.83 -4.50
N TRP A 181 3.95 9.60 -4.58
CA TRP A 181 3.09 9.14 -5.66
C TRP A 181 1.63 9.38 -5.30
N SER A 182 0.86 9.88 -6.26
CA SER A 182 -0.60 9.95 -6.18
C SER A 182 -1.19 9.67 -7.55
N ALA A 183 -2.27 8.90 -7.60
CA ALA A 183 -2.99 8.71 -8.84
C ALA A 183 -4.33 9.46 -8.80
N ASN A 184 -4.68 10.02 -9.93
CA ASN A 184 -5.96 10.65 -10.18
C ASN A 184 -6.79 9.83 -11.17
N LYS A 185 -7.77 10.46 -11.80
CA LYS A 185 -8.67 9.80 -12.74
C LYS A 185 -7.95 9.01 -13.84
N ASP A 186 -6.87 9.54 -14.42
CA ASP A 186 -6.20 9.01 -15.62
C ASP A 186 -4.67 9.09 -15.59
N LYS A 187 -4.08 9.56 -14.49
CA LYS A 187 -2.64 9.75 -14.36
C LYS A 187 -2.11 9.28 -13.02
N LEU A 188 -0.90 8.76 -13.03
CA LEU A 188 -0.05 8.57 -11.87
C LEU A 188 0.98 9.71 -11.85
N VAL A 189 1.01 10.47 -10.76
CA VAL A 189 1.85 11.66 -10.61
C VAL A 189 2.83 11.46 -9.48
N ALA A 190 4.13 11.74 -9.74
CA ALA A 190 5.14 11.85 -8.71
C ALA A 190 5.37 13.32 -8.36
N TYR A 191 5.45 13.60 -7.07
CA TYR A 191 5.75 14.92 -6.53
C TYR A 191 7.05 14.90 -5.74
N THR A 192 7.88 15.94 -5.91
CA THR A 192 8.95 16.23 -4.96
C THR A 192 8.36 16.91 -3.73
N TYR A 193 8.92 16.59 -2.56
CA TYR A 193 8.60 17.22 -1.30
C TYR A 193 9.75 18.16 -0.90
N ASN A 194 9.44 19.33 -0.35
CA ASN A 194 10.45 20.34 -0.02
C ASN A 194 11.16 20.10 1.34
N PHE A 195 10.76 19.08 2.10
CA PHE A 195 11.29 18.76 3.44
C PHE A 195 11.26 19.93 4.42
N SER A 196 10.33 20.86 4.23
CA SER A 196 10.12 21.99 5.12
C SER A 196 8.99 21.68 6.09
N CYS A 197 9.36 21.25 7.30
CA CYS A 197 8.42 20.84 8.33
C CYS A 197 7.39 21.94 8.65
N ASN A 198 7.80 23.21 8.67
CA ASN A 198 6.93 24.34 8.99
C ASN A 198 6.14 24.91 7.80
N ALA A 199 6.63 24.69 6.60
CA ALA A 199 6.02 25.17 5.36
C ALA A 199 6.06 24.08 4.29
N PRO A 200 5.34 22.94 4.51
CA PRO A 200 5.37 21.79 3.60
C PRO A 200 4.82 22.17 2.22
N ASP A 201 5.50 21.68 1.17
CA ASP A 201 5.08 21.92 -0.21
C ASP A 201 5.44 20.76 -1.13
N LEU A 202 4.63 20.58 -2.18
CA LEU A 202 4.82 19.60 -3.23
C LEU A 202 4.97 20.28 -4.59
N SER A 203 5.81 19.71 -5.45
CA SER A 203 5.95 20.14 -6.84
C SER A 203 5.91 18.93 -7.76
N VAL A 204 5.21 19.01 -8.89
CA VAL A 204 5.13 17.92 -9.86
C VAL A 204 6.52 17.63 -10.41
N LYS A 205 6.94 16.36 -10.33
CA LYS A 205 8.19 15.86 -10.89
C LYS A 205 7.98 15.07 -12.18
N GLU A 206 6.97 14.21 -12.19
CA GLU A 206 6.73 13.25 -13.27
C GLU A 206 5.25 12.94 -13.37
N THR A 207 4.78 12.64 -14.58
CA THR A 207 3.40 12.22 -14.84
C THR A 207 3.40 11.04 -15.80
N ILE A 208 2.66 9.98 -15.47
CA ILE A 208 2.50 8.75 -16.24
C ILE A 208 1.02 8.57 -16.54
N ASN A 209 0.65 8.33 -17.80
CA ASN A 209 -0.73 8.03 -18.17
C ASN A 209 -1.12 6.64 -17.69
N LEU A 210 -2.32 6.52 -17.10
CA LEU A 210 -2.88 5.25 -16.69
C LEU A 210 -3.50 4.50 -17.88
N PRO A 211 -3.49 3.15 -17.88
CA PRO A 211 -4.09 2.35 -18.94
C PRO A 211 -5.63 2.35 -18.92
N ALA A 212 -6.23 2.81 -17.83
CA ALA A 212 -7.67 2.96 -17.65
C ALA A 212 -7.97 4.03 -16.62
N SER A 213 -9.17 4.62 -16.68
CA SER A 213 -9.60 5.68 -15.78
C SER A 213 -10.17 5.14 -14.45
N GLY A 214 -10.36 6.05 -13.49
CA GLY A 214 -11.02 5.78 -12.21
C GLY A 214 -10.13 5.01 -11.24
N CYS A 215 -8.96 5.58 -10.91
CA CYS A 215 -8.05 5.01 -9.92
C CYS A 215 -8.68 5.10 -8.53
N HIS A 216 -8.79 3.96 -7.83
CA HIS A 216 -9.31 3.88 -6.47
C HIS A 216 -8.24 3.52 -5.43
N ASP A 217 -7.18 2.82 -5.83
CA ASP A 217 -6.12 2.41 -4.91
C ASP A 217 -4.74 2.54 -5.52
N LEU A 218 -3.80 2.90 -4.68
CA LEU A 218 -2.37 2.87 -4.93
C LEU A 218 -1.68 2.41 -3.64
N PHE A 219 -0.91 1.33 -3.70
CA PHE A 219 -0.24 0.77 -2.52
C PHE A 219 1.05 0.07 -2.92
N PRO A 220 2.09 0.03 -2.05
CA PRO A 220 3.33 -0.68 -2.37
C PRO A 220 3.12 -2.18 -2.62
N VAL A 221 3.87 -2.73 -3.56
CA VAL A 221 4.02 -4.19 -3.70
C VAL A 221 5.03 -4.65 -2.65
N TYR A 222 4.65 -5.61 -1.81
CA TYR A 222 5.53 -6.09 -0.75
C TYR A 222 6.86 -6.60 -1.31
N GLY A 223 7.98 -6.06 -0.79
CA GLY A 223 9.33 -6.49 -1.16
C GLY A 223 9.78 -6.15 -2.58
N GLU A 224 9.02 -5.35 -3.33
CA GLU A 224 9.33 -4.99 -4.70
C GLU A 224 9.42 -3.47 -4.91
N ASP A 225 10.19 -3.05 -5.91
CA ASP A 225 10.23 -1.66 -6.37
C ASP A 225 9.06 -1.38 -7.34
N ALA A 226 7.84 -1.53 -6.82
CA ALA A 226 6.61 -1.47 -7.60
C ALA A 226 5.43 -1.00 -6.75
N LEU A 227 4.37 -0.55 -7.42
CA LEU A 227 3.10 -0.18 -6.81
C LEU A 227 1.95 -1.03 -7.39
N TRP A 228 1.04 -1.45 -6.53
CA TRP A 228 -0.31 -1.85 -6.92
C TRP A 228 -1.11 -0.62 -7.29
N LEU A 229 -1.89 -0.72 -8.34
CA LEU A 229 -2.84 0.28 -8.80
C LEU A 229 -4.16 -0.41 -9.11
N SER A 230 -5.29 0.12 -8.65
CA SER A 230 -6.60 -0.32 -9.11
C SER A 230 -7.31 0.78 -9.87
N THR A 231 -8.00 0.41 -10.94
CA THR A 231 -8.91 1.28 -11.68
C THR A 231 -10.33 0.72 -11.62
N SER A 232 -11.30 1.41 -12.17
CA SER A 232 -12.67 0.90 -12.26
C SER A 232 -12.76 -0.44 -12.99
N ALA A 233 -11.82 -0.73 -13.89
CA ALA A 233 -11.82 -1.92 -14.74
C ALA A 233 -11.01 -3.08 -14.14
N LYS A 234 -9.83 -2.82 -13.56
CA LYS A 234 -8.83 -3.87 -13.28
C LYS A 234 -7.87 -3.48 -12.16
N ALA A 235 -7.08 -4.47 -11.70
CA ALA A 235 -5.86 -4.23 -10.93
C ALA A 235 -4.63 -4.28 -11.84
N TRP A 236 -3.66 -3.44 -11.54
CA TRP A 236 -2.43 -3.25 -12.27
C TRP A 236 -1.23 -3.25 -11.32
N LYS A 237 -0.07 -3.61 -11.84
CA LYS A 237 1.22 -3.47 -11.16
C LYS A 237 2.07 -2.47 -11.96
N VAL A 238 2.58 -1.46 -11.27
CA VAL A 238 3.45 -0.43 -11.83
C VAL A 238 4.88 -0.72 -11.41
N ASP A 239 5.75 -1.05 -12.35
CA ASP A 239 7.19 -1.14 -12.12
C ASP A 239 7.79 0.27 -12.06
N LEU A 240 8.35 0.65 -10.92
CA LEU A 240 8.84 2.01 -10.70
C LEU A 240 10.23 2.28 -11.30
N LYS A 241 10.93 1.26 -11.74
CA LYS A 241 12.20 1.42 -12.47
C LYS A 241 11.97 1.70 -13.95
N THR A 242 11.06 0.94 -14.57
CA THR A 242 10.80 1.00 -16.01
C THR A 242 9.58 1.83 -16.38
N ARG A 243 8.73 2.19 -15.41
CA ARG A 243 7.42 2.85 -15.60
C ARG A 243 6.40 2.01 -16.36
N VAL A 244 6.65 0.73 -16.52
CA VAL A 244 5.74 -0.19 -17.20
C VAL A 244 4.59 -0.53 -16.27
N ILE A 245 3.36 -0.40 -16.78
CA ILE A 245 2.12 -0.78 -16.08
C ILE A 245 1.60 -2.05 -16.72
N LYS A 246 1.49 -3.13 -15.92
CA LYS A 246 1.00 -4.44 -16.37
C LYS A 246 -0.29 -4.82 -15.67
N GLU A 247 -1.22 -5.41 -16.41
CA GLU A 247 -2.42 -6.01 -15.84
C GLU A 247 -2.08 -7.15 -14.89
N SER A 248 -2.75 -7.19 -13.74
CA SER A 248 -2.57 -8.21 -12.70
C SER A 248 -3.86 -8.96 -12.38
N SER A 249 -5.04 -8.37 -12.64
CA SER A 249 -6.33 -9.04 -12.47
C SER A 249 -7.39 -8.37 -13.33
N ALA A 250 -8.30 -9.16 -13.86
CA ALA A 250 -9.46 -8.71 -14.61
C ALA A 250 -10.69 -8.41 -13.73
N LEU A 251 -10.58 -8.54 -12.39
CA LEU A 251 -11.67 -8.21 -11.48
C LEU A 251 -11.97 -6.70 -11.54
N PRO A 252 -13.20 -6.29 -11.81
CA PRO A 252 -13.58 -4.89 -11.85
C PRO A 252 -13.85 -4.32 -10.45
N ARG A 253 -13.96 -3.01 -10.34
CA ARG A 253 -14.40 -2.28 -9.14
C ARG A 253 -13.56 -2.55 -7.89
N ILE A 254 -12.27 -2.81 -8.07
CA ILE A 254 -11.35 -3.06 -6.96
C ILE A 254 -11.11 -1.76 -6.20
N LYS A 255 -11.33 -1.78 -4.89
CA LYS A 255 -11.16 -0.65 -3.97
C LYS A 255 -9.85 -0.71 -3.19
N SER A 256 -9.26 -1.90 -3.04
CA SER A 256 -7.91 -2.07 -2.52
C SER A 256 -7.22 -3.31 -3.09
N VAL A 257 -5.89 -3.23 -3.21
CA VAL A 257 -5.01 -4.34 -3.56
C VAL A 257 -3.83 -4.32 -2.59
N ASP A 258 -3.50 -5.46 -2.00
CA ASP A 258 -2.33 -5.57 -1.14
C ASP A 258 -1.67 -6.94 -1.27
N SER A 259 -0.36 -7.00 -1.00
CA SER A 259 0.45 -8.21 -1.06
C SER A 259 1.31 -8.35 0.19
N GLY A 260 1.71 -9.58 0.49
CA GLY A 260 2.60 -9.92 1.59
C GLY A 260 3.81 -10.69 1.12
N PRO A 261 4.59 -11.26 2.06
CA PRO A 261 5.71 -12.15 1.77
C PRO A 261 5.31 -13.34 0.92
N GLU A 262 6.31 -14.07 0.44
CA GLU A 262 6.09 -15.33 -0.28
C GLU A 262 5.14 -16.27 0.50
N GLY A 263 4.14 -16.82 -0.19
CA GLY A 263 3.07 -17.63 0.40
C GLY A 263 1.82 -16.86 0.84
N TYR A 264 1.86 -15.52 0.89
CA TYR A 264 0.66 -14.71 1.09
C TYR A 264 -0.07 -14.50 -0.23
N PRO A 265 -1.39 -14.70 -0.30
CA PRO A 265 -2.14 -14.31 -1.49
C PRO A 265 -2.13 -12.79 -1.64
N VAL A 266 -2.11 -12.30 -2.87
CA VAL A 266 -2.46 -10.90 -3.13
C VAL A 266 -3.95 -10.75 -2.88
N ILE A 267 -4.31 -9.90 -1.92
CA ILE A 267 -5.70 -9.67 -1.52
C ILE A 267 -6.29 -8.47 -2.23
N THR A 268 -7.58 -8.54 -2.47
CA THR A 268 -8.38 -7.44 -3.02
C THR A 268 -9.67 -7.26 -2.24
N LEU A 269 -10.15 -6.03 -2.22
CA LEU A 269 -11.52 -5.73 -1.88
C LEU A 269 -12.23 -5.19 -3.11
N GLN A 270 -13.28 -5.87 -3.55
CA GLN A 270 -14.06 -5.52 -4.73
C GLN A 270 -15.40 -4.95 -4.29
N GLY A 271 -15.78 -3.76 -4.75
CA GLY A 271 -17.13 -3.23 -4.54
C GLY A 271 -18.19 -4.10 -5.25
N ILE A 272 -19.37 -4.22 -4.67
CA ILE A 272 -20.47 -5.01 -5.23
C ILE A 272 -21.01 -4.34 -6.49
N ASP A 273 -21.27 -3.03 -6.44
CA ASP A 273 -21.56 -2.23 -7.63
C ASP A 273 -20.86 -0.85 -7.59
N THR A 274 -21.09 0.00 -8.59
CA THR A 274 -20.37 1.28 -8.73
C THR A 274 -20.97 2.39 -7.88
N ASP A 275 -22.28 2.44 -7.71
CA ASP A 275 -22.96 3.67 -7.29
C ASP A 275 -23.62 3.57 -5.91
N GLN A 276 -24.04 2.39 -5.49
CA GLN A 276 -24.74 2.22 -4.23
C GLN A 276 -24.05 1.27 -3.23
N GLN A 277 -23.25 0.33 -3.73
CA GLN A 277 -22.54 -0.67 -2.92
C GLN A 277 -21.07 -0.77 -3.31
N TRP A 278 -20.35 0.35 -3.13
CA TRP A 278 -18.90 0.45 -3.37
C TRP A 278 -18.05 -0.35 -2.36
N TYR A 279 -18.70 -0.99 -1.37
CA TYR A 279 -18.13 -1.83 -0.31
C TYR A 279 -18.45 -3.31 -0.53
N ASN A 280 -17.87 -4.18 0.31
CA ASN A 280 -18.19 -5.61 0.36
C ASN A 280 -18.04 -6.12 1.80
N ASP A 281 -18.60 -7.30 2.09
CA ASP A 281 -18.42 -8.01 3.34
C ASP A 281 -17.32 -9.09 3.27
N LYS A 282 -16.60 -9.19 2.13
CA LYS A 282 -15.53 -10.16 1.90
C LYS A 282 -14.27 -9.54 1.33
N VAL A 283 -13.13 -10.11 1.73
CA VAL A 283 -11.80 -9.93 1.13
C VAL A 283 -11.49 -11.19 0.33
N GLN A 284 -10.98 -11.03 -0.89
CA GLN A 284 -10.68 -12.13 -1.80
C GLN A 284 -9.28 -11.98 -2.42
N ASP A 285 -8.74 -13.06 -2.99
CA ASP A 285 -7.52 -12.99 -3.80
C ASP A 285 -7.81 -12.46 -5.23
N LEU A 286 -6.74 -12.31 -6.03
CA LEU A 286 -6.85 -11.85 -7.42
C LEU A 286 -7.69 -12.75 -8.32
N ASN A 287 -7.96 -14.01 -7.90
CA ASN A 287 -8.78 -14.98 -8.62
C ASN A 287 -10.23 -15.05 -8.10
N GLY A 288 -10.57 -14.21 -7.10
CA GLY A 288 -11.90 -14.18 -6.51
C GLY A 288 -12.13 -15.20 -5.38
N LYS A 289 -11.10 -15.96 -4.95
CA LYS A 289 -11.20 -16.87 -3.79
C LYS A 289 -11.29 -16.06 -2.51
N THR A 290 -12.29 -16.33 -1.69
CA THR A 290 -12.51 -15.68 -0.41
C THR A 290 -11.38 -16.00 0.58
N ILE A 291 -10.78 -14.96 1.17
CA ILE A 291 -9.77 -15.01 2.23
C ILE A 291 -10.41 -14.76 3.58
N PHE A 292 -11.30 -13.78 3.66
CA PHE A 292 -12.07 -13.43 4.85
C PHE A 292 -13.46 -12.97 4.45
N GLN A 293 -14.49 -13.33 5.23
CA GLN A 293 -15.84 -12.82 5.07
C GLN A 293 -16.53 -12.74 6.42
N MET A 294 -17.24 -11.63 6.66
CA MET A 294 -18.08 -11.46 7.84
C MET A 294 -19.34 -10.69 7.46
N ALA A 295 -20.48 -11.34 7.58
CA ALA A 295 -21.77 -10.74 7.23
C ALA A 295 -22.03 -9.45 8.03
N GLY A 296 -22.58 -8.44 7.35
CA GLY A 296 -22.92 -7.14 7.95
C GLY A 296 -21.80 -6.10 7.90
N LEU A 297 -20.56 -6.49 7.55
CA LEU A 297 -19.50 -5.52 7.32
C LEU A 297 -19.73 -4.75 6.00
N LYS A 298 -19.31 -3.50 5.99
CA LYS A 298 -19.22 -2.65 4.79
C LYS A 298 -17.77 -2.22 4.60
N MET A 299 -16.92 -3.19 4.20
CA MET A 299 -15.50 -2.93 4.01
C MET A 299 -15.26 -2.16 2.72
N TYR A 300 -14.39 -1.13 2.80
CA TYR A 300 -13.96 -0.37 1.64
C TYR A 300 -12.53 -0.69 1.23
N LYS A 301 -11.61 -0.83 2.19
CA LYS A 301 -10.22 -1.28 1.97
C LYS A 301 -9.81 -2.35 2.97
N ALA A 302 -8.92 -3.22 2.54
CA ALA A 302 -8.29 -4.24 3.37
C ALA A 302 -6.78 -4.28 3.09
N ARG A 303 -5.97 -4.46 4.15
CA ARG A 303 -4.50 -4.55 4.09
C ARG A 303 -4.02 -5.71 4.94
N TRP A 304 -2.93 -6.34 4.54
CA TRP A 304 -2.16 -7.19 5.44
C TRP A 304 -1.59 -6.36 6.58
N GLU A 305 -1.61 -6.88 7.79
CA GLU A 305 -0.93 -6.23 8.91
C GLU A 305 0.58 -6.49 8.82
N LEU A 306 1.25 -5.73 7.99
CA LEU A 306 2.68 -5.81 7.72
C LEU A 306 3.31 -4.41 7.76
N ASN A 307 4.60 -4.37 8.09
CA ASN A 307 5.36 -3.13 7.99
C ASN A 307 5.48 -2.69 6.53
N ASN A 308 5.33 -1.40 6.30
CA ASN A 308 5.51 -0.80 4.98
C ASN A 308 6.96 -0.31 4.82
N ASP A 309 7.86 -1.24 4.48
CA ASP A 309 9.28 -0.94 4.27
C ASP A 309 9.54 -0.15 2.99
N PHE A 310 8.57 -0.04 2.09
CA PHE A 310 8.67 0.82 0.91
C PHE A 310 8.62 2.30 1.29
N SER A 311 7.69 2.67 2.17
CA SER A 311 7.46 4.08 2.53
C SER A 311 8.26 4.51 3.77
N TYR A 312 8.48 3.63 4.75
CA TYR A 312 9.01 4.01 6.06
C TYR A 312 10.31 3.31 6.40
N PRO A 313 11.22 3.93 7.17
CA PRO A 313 12.39 3.25 7.73
C PRO A 313 11.98 2.25 8.82
N ALA A 314 12.78 1.21 9.02
CA ALA A 314 12.50 0.13 9.98
C ALA A 314 12.38 0.60 11.45
N ASN A 315 13.01 1.70 11.82
CA ASN A 315 12.98 2.28 13.17
C ASN A 315 12.36 3.67 13.15
N ASP A 316 11.18 3.79 12.57
CA ASP A 316 10.49 5.06 12.50
C ASP A 316 9.71 5.33 13.80
N ASP A 317 9.94 6.47 14.41
CA ASP A 317 9.22 6.96 15.59
C ASP A 317 8.39 8.21 15.24
N LEU A 318 7.35 8.45 16.04
CA LEU A 318 6.47 9.60 15.86
C LEU A 318 7.27 10.89 15.81
N LYS A 319 7.14 11.61 14.71
CA LYS A 319 7.76 12.93 14.47
C LYS A 319 6.69 14.00 14.43
N THR A 320 7.04 15.18 14.85
CA THR A 320 6.17 16.37 14.81
C THR A 320 6.97 17.59 14.43
N CYS A 321 6.29 18.55 13.81
CA CYS A 321 6.84 19.87 13.49
C CYS A 321 6.52 20.86 14.64
N ASN A 322 7.35 20.88 15.65
CA ASN A 322 7.22 21.82 16.78
C ASN A 322 7.80 23.20 16.44
#